data_9ebf890c29441606040db708fad6f332
#
_entry.id   9ebf890c29441606040db708fad6f332
#
_cell.length_a   1.000
_cell.length_b   1.000
_cell.length_c   1.000
_cell.angle_alpha   90.00
_cell.angle_beta   90.00
_cell.angle_gamma   90.00
#
_symmetry.space_group_name_H-M   'P 1'
#
loop_
_entity.id
_entity.type
_entity.pdbx_description
1 polymer ?
#
loop_
_entity_poly.entity_id
_entity_poly.type
_entity_poly.pdbx_seq_one_letter_code
_entity_poly.pdbx_strand_id
1 'polypeptide(L)'
;GQVWEAAMAAAKYRLDNLCAVVDVNGLQIDGATADVMPSEPLDQKFEAFNWNVIRVDGHDYAALAEAFAAAAACKGKPTVLLARTVKGKGVSFMEGDYGWHGKAPNAEQYEKARAELAARVAELEGK
;
A
#
# COMPACT_ATOMS: atom_id res chain seq x y z
N GLY A 1 0.54 -6.52 17.62
CA GLY A 1 -0.34 -7.57 18.20
C GLY A 1 -1.76 -7.44 17.70
N GLN A 2 -2.37 -6.28 17.89
CA GLN A 2 -3.79 -6.06 17.59
C GLN A 2 -4.20 -6.40 16.15
N VAL A 3 -3.34 -6.14 15.18
CA VAL A 3 -3.61 -6.49 13.76
C VAL A 3 -3.81 -8.00 13.60
N TRP A 4 -2.95 -8.80 14.21
CA TRP A 4 -3.03 -10.26 14.09
C TRP A 4 -4.18 -10.87 14.91
N GLU A 5 -4.50 -10.29 16.06
CA GLU A 5 -5.69 -10.64 16.82
C GLU A 5 -6.98 -10.33 16.03
N ALA A 6 -7.04 -9.15 15.40
CA ALA A 6 -8.14 -8.77 14.52
C ALA A 6 -8.23 -9.69 13.30
N ALA A 7 -7.09 -10.10 12.72
CA ALA A 7 -7.07 -11.01 11.58
C ALA A 7 -7.66 -12.39 11.94
N MET A 8 -7.31 -12.95 13.10
CA MET A 8 -7.92 -14.20 13.59
C MET A 8 -9.43 -14.05 13.82
N ALA A 9 -9.84 -12.95 14.47
CA ALA A 9 -11.25 -12.71 14.78
C ALA A 9 -12.08 -12.54 13.48
N ALA A 10 -11.59 -11.77 12.52
CA ALA A 10 -12.25 -11.56 11.25
C ALA A 10 -12.48 -12.87 10.47
N ALA A 11 -11.48 -13.74 10.46
CA ALA A 11 -11.60 -15.05 9.84
C ALA A 11 -12.59 -15.95 10.58
N LYS A 12 -12.55 -15.97 11.92
CA LYS A 12 -13.50 -16.73 12.74
C LYS A 12 -14.94 -16.35 12.46
N TYR A 13 -15.21 -15.05 12.40
CA TYR A 13 -16.55 -14.53 12.15
C TYR A 13 -16.92 -14.46 10.67
N ARG A 14 -16.02 -14.91 9.77
CA ARG A 14 -16.23 -14.93 8.31
C ARG A 14 -16.68 -13.59 7.76
N LEU A 15 -15.99 -12.52 8.16
CA LEU A 15 -16.33 -11.16 7.76
C LEU A 15 -15.98 -10.93 6.28
N ASP A 16 -16.78 -11.49 5.38
CA ASP A 16 -16.57 -11.44 3.94
C ASP A 16 -16.89 -10.08 3.29
N ASN A 17 -17.36 -9.15 4.09
CA ASN A 17 -17.50 -7.73 3.75
C ASN A 17 -16.35 -6.86 4.26
N LEU A 18 -15.35 -7.47 4.92
CA LEU A 18 -14.14 -6.77 5.38
C LEU A 18 -13.04 -6.90 4.32
N CYS A 19 -12.57 -5.75 3.86
CA CYS A 19 -11.39 -5.63 3.02
C CYS A 19 -10.33 -4.77 3.72
N ALA A 20 -9.19 -5.36 4.05
CA ALA A 20 -8.04 -4.65 4.57
C ALA A 20 -7.08 -4.29 3.43
N VAL A 21 -6.41 -3.15 3.52
CA VAL A 21 -5.35 -2.76 2.58
C VAL A 21 -4.06 -2.57 3.37
N VAL A 22 -3.00 -3.23 2.93
CA VAL A 22 -1.65 -3.05 3.47
C VAL A 22 -0.82 -2.30 2.44
N ASP A 23 -0.31 -1.14 2.81
CA ASP A 23 0.67 -0.38 2.03
C ASP A 23 2.04 -1.06 2.18
N VAL A 24 2.46 -1.77 1.12
CA VAL A 24 3.72 -2.52 1.09
C VAL A 24 4.76 -1.72 0.34
N ASN A 25 5.31 -0.70 0.97
CA ASN A 25 6.32 0.20 0.37
C ASN A 25 7.77 -0.20 0.67
N GLY A 26 7.98 -1.21 1.51
CA GLY A 26 9.30 -1.74 1.84
C GLY A 26 10.12 -0.86 2.76
N LEU A 27 9.56 0.23 3.27
CA LEU A 27 10.26 1.21 4.11
C LEU A 27 9.55 1.43 5.44
N GLN A 28 10.31 1.86 6.41
CA GLN A 28 9.82 2.40 7.68
C GLN A 28 10.73 3.54 8.13
N ILE A 29 10.45 4.16 9.27
CA ILE A 29 11.08 5.41 9.75
C ILE A 29 12.60 5.44 9.60
N ASP A 30 13.29 4.33 9.92
CA ASP A 30 14.74 4.28 10.05
C ASP A 30 15.44 3.54 8.89
N GLY A 31 14.69 3.03 7.91
CA GLY A 31 15.30 2.29 6.80
C GLY A 31 14.36 1.31 6.09
N ALA A 32 14.94 0.35 5.39
CA ALA A 32 14.19 -0.73 4.78
C ALA A 32 13.53 -1.63 5.83
N THR A 33 12.29 -2.06 5.60
CA THR A 33 11.60 -2.97 6.53
C THR A 33 12.36 -4.28 6.75
N ALA A 34 13.07 -4.74 5.72
CA ALA A 34 13.88 -5.97 5.82
C ALA A 34 15.01 -5.86 6.84
N ASP A 35 15.56 -4.65 7.04
CA ASP A 35 16.70 -4.42 7.94
C ASP A 35 16.25 -3.98 9.34
N VAL A 36 15.18 -3.18 9.41
CA VAL A 36 14.72 -2.60 10.70
C VAL A 36 13.80 -3.55 11.45
N MET A 37 12.71 -4.01 10.81
CA MET A 37 11.77 -4.99 11.36
C MET A 37 11.08 -5.74 10.22
N PRO A 38 11.58 -6.92 9.83
CA PRO A 38 11.02 -7.71 8.74
C PRO A 38 9.57 -8.10 8.97
N SER A 39 8.66 -7.55 8.18
CA SER A 39 7.23 -7.89 8.24
C SER A 39 6.84 -9.00 7.27
N GLU A 40 7.65 -9.26 6.25
CA GLU A 40 7.40 -10.31 5.26
C GLU A 40 7.60 -11.74 5.85
N PRO A 41 7.00 -12.77 5.26
CA PRO A 41 6.04 -12.74 4.15
C PRO A 41 4.62 -12.43 4.64
N LEU A 42 4.05 -11.30 4.23
CA LEU A 42 2.71 -10.87 4.66
C LEU A 42 1.59 -11.74 4.09
N ASP A 43 1.74 -12.16 2.83
CA ASP A 43 0.78 -13.04 2.17
C ASP A 43 0.58 -14.35 2.93
N GLN A 44 1.66 -15.06 3.23
CA GLN A 44 1.60 -16.31 3.96
C GLN A 44 1.03 -16.14 5.37
N LYS A 45 1.30 -15.01 6.03
CA LYS A 45 0.76 -14.70 7.35
C LYS A 45 -0.76 -14.54 7.30
N PHE A 46 -1.29 -13.76 6.36
CA PHE A 46 -2.74 -13.60 6.21
C PHE A 46 -3.42 -14.88 5.70
N GLU A 47 -2.78 -15.63 4.79
CA GLU A 47 -3.27 -16.93 4.33
C GLU A 47 -3.39 -17.92 5.49
N ALA A 48 -2.40 -17.96 6.40
CA ALA A 48 -2.42 -18.81 7.60
C ALA A 48 -3.58 -18.44 8.54
N PHE A 49 -4.04 -17.20 8.55
CA PHE A 49 -5.26 -16.76 9.24
C PHE A 49 -6.54 -16.96 8.41
N ASN A 50 -6.48 -17.69 7.28
CA ASN A 50 -7.61 -17.98 6.42
C ASN A 50 -8.23 -16.74 5.76
N TRP A 51 -7.43 -15.76 5.39
CA TRP A 51 -7.82 -14.62 4.57
C TRP A 51 -7.67 -14.93 3.08
N ASN A 52 -8.49 -14.29 2.25
CA ASN A 52 -8.23 -14.15 0.82
C ASN A 52 -7.16 -13.06 0.62
N VAL A 53 -6.07 -13.39 -0.07
CA VAL A 53 -4.95 -12.46 -0.28
C VAL A 53 -4.88 -12.07 -1.75
N ILE A 54 -4.87 -10.76 -2.02
CA ILE A 54 -4.72 -10.20 -3.36
C ILE A 54 -3.49 -9.28 -3.34
N ARG A 55 -2.50 -9.56 -4.21
CA ARG A 55 -1.39 -8.66 -4.45
C ARG A 55 -1.73 -7.73 -5.61
N VAL A 56 -1.47 -6.43 -5.44
CA VAL A 56 -1.82 -5.41 -6.43
C VAL A 56 -0.76 -4.32 -6.50
N ASP A 57 -0.55 -3.75 -7.68
CA ASP A 57 0.19 -2.49 -7.80
C ASP A 57 -0.66 -1.35 -7.22
N GLY A 58 -0.20 -0.77 -6.12
CA GLY A 58 -0.90 0.31 -5.42
C GLY A 58 -0.90 1.66 -6.17
N HIS A 59 -0.20 1.76 -7.30
CA HIS A 59 -0.21 2.94 -8.17
C HIS A 59 -0.98 2.73 -9.47
N ASP A 60 -1.54 1.54 -9.71
CA ASP A 60 -2.41 1.24 -10.85
C ASP A 60 -3.87 1.27 -10.44
N TYR A 61 -4.59 2.33 -10.83
CA TYR A 61 -6.01 2.52 -10.47
C TYR A 61 -6.92 1.45 -11.07
N ALA A 62 -6.60 0.95 -12.27
CA ALA A 62 -7.40 -0.12 -12.89
C ALA A 62 -7.22 -1.43 -12.12
N ALA A 63 -5.98 -1.80 -11.80
CA ALA A 63 -5.67 -2.97 -10.98
C ALA A 63 -6.28 -2.88 -9.58
N LEU A 64 -6.28 -1.70 -8.96
CA LEU A 64 -6.93 -1.48 -7.66
C LEU A 64 -8.45 -1.67 -7.76
N ALA A 65 -9.10 -1.14 -8.80
CA ALA A 65 -10.54 -1.30 -9.01
C ALA A 65 -10.92 -2.79 -9.17
N GLU A 66 -10.15 -3.53 -9.96
CA GLU A 66 -10.32 -4.99 -10.13
C GLU A 66 -10.11 -5.75 -8.81
N ALA A 67 -9.07 -5.38 -8.05
CA ALA A 67 -8.79 -6.00 -6.76
C ALA A 67 -9.92 -5.78 -5.74
N PHE A 68 -10.49 -4.57 -5.67
CA PHE A 68 -11.65 -4.28 -4.83
C PHE A 68 -12.91 -5.04 -5.29
N ALA A 69 -13.15 -5.16 -6.59
CA ALA A 69 -14.24 -5.96 -7.13
C ALA A 69 -14.08 -7.45 -6.77
N ALA A 70 -12.87 -7.99 -6.89
CA ALA A 70 -12.56 -9.36 -6.49
C ALA A 70 -12.73 -9.58 -4.98
N ALA A 71 -12.34 -8.60 -4.15
CA ALA A 71 -12.56 -8.65 -2.71
C ALA A 71 -14.05 -8.69 -2.36
N ALA A 72 -14.87 -7.87 -3.01
CA ALA A 72 -16.32 -7.85 -2.81
C ALA A 72 -17.01 -9.14 -3.25
N ALA A 73 -16.47 -9.81 -4.27
CA ALA A 73 -16.97 -11.09 -4.77
C ALA A 73 -16.57 -12.28 -3.88
N CYS A 74 -15.48 -12.18 -3.12
CA CYS A 74 -15.04 -13.23 -2.21
C CYS A 74 -16.01 -13.40 -1.05
N LYS A 75 -16.51 -14.64 -0.84
CA LYS A 75 -17.47 -14.93 0.24
C LYS A 75 -16.91 -15.91 1.25
N GLY A 76 -17.41 -15.78 2.47
CA GLY A 76 -17.11 -16.67 3.59
C GLY A 76 -15.76 -16.42 4.29
N LYS A 77 -14.98 -15.44 3.85
CA LYS A 77 -13.72 -15.02 4.50
C LYS A 77 -13.35 -13.58 4.15
N PRO A 78 -12.64 -12.88 5.04
CA PRO A 78 -12.15 -11.53 4.78
C PRO A 78 -11.08 -11.51 3.68
N THR A 79 -10.90 -10.34 3.05
CA THR A 79 -9.87 -10.13 2.03
C THR A 79 -8.84 -9.11 2.51
N VAL A 80 -7.57 -9.34 2.18
CA VAL A 80 -6.49 -8.35 2.30
C VAL A 80 -5.89 -8.05 0.93
N LEU A 81 -5.77 -6.77 0.59
CA LEU A 81 -5.01 -6.29 -0.54
C LEU A 81 -3.59 -5.92 -0.05
N LEU A 82 -2.59 -6.58 -0.59
CA LEU A 82 -1.19 -6.21 -0.39
C LEU A 82 -0.80 -5.28 -1.55
N ALA A 83 -0.96 -3.98 -1.31
CA ALA A 83 -0.73 -2.94 -2.31
C ALA A 83 0.77 -2.57 -2.33
N ARG A 84 1.47 -2.96 -3.38
CA ARG A 84 2.86 -2.55 -3.58
C ARG A 84 2.90 -1.10 -4.01
N THR A 85 3.59 -0.27 -3.23
CA THR A 85 3.72 1.16 -3.49
C THR A 85 5.18 1.61 -3.47
N VAL A 86 5.41 2.82 -3.92
CA VAL A 86 6.69 3.52 -3.80
C VAL A 86 6.46 4.76 -2.95
N LYS A 87 7.13 4.85 -1.80
CA LYS A 87 7.09 6.04 -0.95
C LYS A 87 7.52 7.26 -1.75
N GLY A 88 6.75 8.35 -1.67
CA GLY A 88 7.06 9.61 -2.38
C GLY A 88 6.81 9.56 -3.89
N LYS A 89 6.02 8.60 -4.38
CA LYS A 89 5.72 8.39 -5.80
C LYS A 89 5.30 9.67 -6.51
N GLY A 90 5.94 9.96 -7.64
CA GLY A 90 5.69 11.11 -8.48
C GLY A 90 6.60 12.31 -8.21
N VAL A 91 7.43 12.27 -7.17
CA VAL A 91 8.42 13.32 -6.85
C VAL A 91 9.81 12.70 -6.83
N SER A 92 10.64 13.04 -7.81
CA SER A 92 11.90 12.35 -8.12
C SER A 92 12.86 12.23 -6.94
N PHE A 93 12.95 13.24 -6.09
CA PHE A 93 13.85 13.28 -4.93
C PHE A 93 13.23 12.68 -3.64
N MET A 94 11.96 12.25 -3.71
CA MET A 94 11.26 11.60 -2.58
C MET A 94 11.07 10.11 -2.80
N GLU A 95 11.06 9.63 -4.05
CA GLU A 95 10.79 8.23 -4.37
C GLU A 95 11.80 7.30 -3.69
N GLY A 96 11.26 6.35 -2.90
CA GLY A 96 12.06 5.32 -2.25
C GLY A 96 12.94 5.79 -1.09
N ASP A 97 12.80 7.03 -0.65
CA ASP A 97 13.59 7.60 0.45
C ASP A 97 12.78 7.65 1.75
N TYR A 98 13.18 6.85 2.74
CA TYR A 98 12.56 6.80 4.07
C TYR A 98 12.77 8.12 4.85
N GLY A 99 13.79 8.91 4.52
CA GLY A 99 14.08 10.21 5.17
C GLY A 99 12.93 11.24 5.04
N TRP A 100 11.96 10.97 4.15
CA TRP A 100 10.74 11.80 4.00
C TRP A 100 9.60 11.41 4.94
N HIS A 101 9.81 10.46 5.85
CA HIS A 101 8.82 10.16 6.87
C HIS A 101 8.76 11.29 7.91
N GLY A 102 7.68 12.05 7.90
CA GLY A 102 7.49 13.16 8.84
C GLY A 102 8.29 14.43 8.56
N LYS A 103 8.90 14.56 7.38
CA LYS A 103 9.64 15.73 6.95
C LYS A 103 8.86 16.53 5.90
N ALA A 104 8.72 17.84 6.12
CA ALA A 104 8.17 18.74 5.12
C ALA A 104 9.25 19.20 4.13
N PRO A 105 8.94 19.39 2.84
CA PRO A 105 9.85 20.00 1.88
C PRO A 105 10.09 21.48 2.22
N ASN A 106 11.30 21.98 1.96
CA ASN A 106 11.58 23.40 1.98
C ASN A 106 11.02 24.09 0.72
N ALA A 107 11.13 25.42 0.61
CA ALA A 107 10.55 26.17 -0.49
C ALA A 107 11.08 25.75 -1.87
N GLU A 108 12.37 25.51 -2.02
CA GLU A 108 12.99 25.05 -3.27
C GLU A 108 12.49 23.64 -3.66
N GLN A 109 12.47 22.72 -2.69
CA GLN A 109 11.96 21.35 -2.87
C GLN A 109 10.47 21.36 -3.22
N TYR A 110 9.70 22.23 -2.59
CA TYR A 110 8.27 22.39 -2.92
C TYR A 110 8.07 22.82 -4.37
N GLU A 111 8.79 23.86 -4.84
CA GLU A 111 8.66 24.33 -6.22
C GLU A 111 9.10 23.24 -7.22
N LYS A 112 10.15 22.50 -6.95
CA LYS A 112 10.58 21.37 -7.77
C LYS A 112 9.51 20.28 -7.82
N ALA A 113 8.99 19.84 -6.69
CA ALA A 113 7.93 18.83 -6.63
C ALA A 113 6.67 19.28 -7.38
N ARG A 114 6.26 20.55 -7.20
CA ARG A 114 5.12 21.14 -7.89
C ARG A 114 5.29 21.12 -9.40
N ALA A 115 6.48 21.47 -9.89
CA ALA A 115 6.79 21.45 -11.31
C ALA A 115 6.73 20.03 -11.91
N GLU A 116 7.31 19.04 -11.23
CA GLU A 116 7.27 17.63 -11.63
C GLU A 116 5.82 17.09 -11.71
N LEU A 117 5.03 17.37 -10.69
CA LEU A 117 3.63 16.94 -10.65
C LEU A 117 2.76 17.65 -11.71
N ALA A 118 2.98 18.97 -11.94
CA ALA A 118 2.26 19.71 -12.97
C ALA A 118 2.59 19.17 -14.39
N ALA A 119 3.85 18.85 -14.65
CA ALA A 119 4.25 18.22 -15.92
C ALA A 119 3.55 16.86 -16.11
N ARG A 120 3.45 16.06 -15.05
CA ARG A 120 2.77 14.77 -15.09
C ARG A 120 1.27 14.90 -15.35
N VAL A 121 0.61 15.89 -14.74
CA VAL A 121 -0.81 16.18 -15.00
C VAL A 121 -1.02 16.54 -16.47
N ALA A 122 -0.19 17.44 -17.03
CA ALA A 122 -0.28 17.84 -18.42
C ALA A 122 -0.10 16.66 -19.40
N GLU A 123 0.79 15.71 -19.10
CA GLU A 123 0.94 14.48 -19.88
C GLU A 123 -0.32 13.60 -19.87
N LEU A 124 -1.02 13.55 -18.75
CA LEU A 124 -2.24 12.74 -18.60
C LEU A 124 -3.45 13.39 -19.27
N GLU A 125 -3.55 14.72 -19.22
CA GLU A 125 -4.63 15.49 -19.85
C GLU A 125 -4.48 15.58 -21.38
N GLY A 126 -3.26 15.43 -21.90
CA GLY A 126 -2.97 15.43 -23.32
C GLY A 126 -3.21 14.10 -24.05
N LYS A 127 -3.66 13.08 -23.34
CA LYS A 127 -4.04 11.75 -23.87
C LYS A 127 -5.55 11.61 -23.99
#